data_4bdd2899649944426b78b8b90dfb92d6
#
_entry.id   4bdd2899649944426b78b8b90dfb92d6
#
_cell.length_a   1.000
_cell.length_b   1.000
_cell.length_c   1.000
_cell.angle_alpha   90.00
_cell.angle_beta   90.00
_cell.angle_gamma   90.00
#
_symmetry.space_group_name_H-M   'P 1'
#
loop_
_entity.id
_entity.type
_entity.pdbx_description
1 polymer ?
#
loop_
_entity_poly.entity_id
_entity_poly.type
_entity_poly.pdbx_seq_one_letter_code
_entity_poly.pdbx_strand_id
1 'polypeptide(L)'
;MKVFILCGGQGTRMREETEYRPKPLVEIGGRPILWHIMKIYAHYGFNNFVLCLGYRGNMIKEYFLQYEAMNNDFSISLGQSHSISFHGNHDEQGLNVTLADTGLHTMTGGRVQKAAKYIDDDLFLLTYGDGVADVDIGKLVNFHRSHGKLATLTAMRPSSRYGMLELNTQGLVQRFAEKPKAEGWASAGFFVLHRKVLEYLDGPSCVFEQGPLERLARENQLVAYQHDGFFFAMDTYREYQYLNELWDRGTPPWKIWS
;
A
#
# COMPACT_ATOMS: atom_id res chain seq x y z
N MET A 1 8.40 4.26 -14.59
CA MET A 1 8.62 3.84 -13.16
C MET A 1 7.41 3.02 -12.71
N LYS A 2 7.61 1.83 -12.14
CA LYS A 2 6.54 0.93 -11.69
C LYS A 2 6.30 1.02 -10.19
N VAL A 3 5.08 0.72 -9.77
CA VAL A 3 4.63 0.68 -8.37
C VAL A 3 4.54 -0.78 -7.93
N PHE A 4 5.34 -1.17 -6.97
CA PHE A 4 5.31 -2.48 -6.34
C PHE A 4 4.41 -2.42 -5.11
N ILE A 5 3.41 -3.32 -5.03
CA ILE A 5 2.49 -3.38 -3.90
C ILE A 5 2.64 -4.76 -3.23
N LEU A 6 2.95 -4.76 -1.94
CA LEU A 6 3.12 -5.97 -1.15
C LEU A 6 1.75 -6.54 -0.76
N CYS A 7 1.31 -7.59 -1.46
CA CYS A 7 -0.01 -8.20 -1.33
C CYS A 7 0.03 -9.63 -0.77
N GLY A 8 1.14 -10.06 -0.17
CA GLY A 8 1.33 -11.46 0.18
C GLY A 8 1.18 -11.82 1.66
N GLY A 9 0.86 -10.86 2.53
CA GLY A 9 0.68 -11.07 3.97
C GLY A 9 -0.58 -11.85 4.33
N GLN A 10 -0.54 -12.59 5.46
CA GLN A 10 -1.68 -13.41 5.93
C GLN A 10 -2.80 -12.60 6.61
N GLY A 11 -2.53 -11.37 7.05
CA GLY A 11 -3.54 -10.50 7.69
C GLY A 11 -4.10 -11.02 9.02
N THR A 12 -3.33 -11.76 9.80
CA THR A 12 -3.79 -12.52 10.98
C THR A 12 -4.47 -11.69 12.08
N ARG A 13 -4.27 -10.36 12.08
CA ARG A 13 -4.90 -9.44 13.04
C ARG A 13 -6.35 -9.05 12.69
N MET A 14 -6.83 -9.43 11.50
CA MET A 14 -8.17 -9.11 10.98
C MET A 14 -8.86 -10.39 10.46
N ARG A 15 -8.93 -11.42 11.32
CA ARG A 15 -9.39 -12.76 10.94
C ARG A 15 -10.80 -12.79 10.39
N GLU A 16 -11.69 -11.94 10.88
CA GLU A 16 -13.09 -11.84 10.47
C GLU A 16 -13.23 -11.68 8.95
N GLU A 17 -12.30 -10.97 8.32
CA GLU A 17 -12.27 -10.73 6.88
C GLU A 17 -11.22 -11.59 6.17
N THR A 18 -10.03 -11.72 6.75
CA THR A 18 -8.90 -12.35 6.08
C THR A 18 -8.95 -13.88 6.08
N GLU A 19 -9.87 -14.48 6.84
CA GLU A 19 -10.20 -15.90 6.71
C GLU A 19 -10.82 -16.24 5.36
N TYR A 20 -11.55 -15.30 4.75
CA TYR A 20 -12.28 -15.52 3.49
C TYR A 20 -11.56 -14.93 2.28
N ARG A 21 -10.87 -13.81 2.42
CA ARG A 21 -10.19 -13.10 1.33
C ARG A 21 -8.82 -12.55 1.78
N PRO A 22 -7.83 -12.35 0.87
CA PRO A 22 -6.57 -11.71 1.26
C PRO A 22 -6.83 -10.24 1.62
N LYS A 23 -6.09 -9.69 2.57
CA LYS A 23 -6.25 -8.32 3.09
C LYS A 23 -6.36 -7.24 2.00
N PRO A 24 -5.57 -7.27 0.90
CA PRO A 24 -5.71 -6.30 -0.19
C PRO A 24 -7.07 -6.32 -0.91
N LEU A 25 -7.84 -7.41 -0.80
CA LEU A 25 -9.20 -7.53 -1.35
C LEU A 25 -10.31 -7.19 -0.35
N VAL A 26 -10.01 -6.77 0.86
CA VAL A 26 -11.01 -6.26 1.80
C VAL A 26 -11.51 -4.91 1.29
N GLU A 27 -12.84 -4.74 1.25
CA GLU A 27 -13.49 -3.63 0.57
C GLU A 27 -13.72 -2.44 1.50
N ILE A 28 -13.47 -1.25 0.97
CA ILE A 28 -13.87 0.04 1.54
C ILE A 28 -14.81 0.67 0.52
N GLY A 29 -16.06 0.92 0.92
CA GLY A 29 -17.06 1.50 0.02
C GLY A 29 -17.33 0.65 -1.23
N GLY A 30 -17.32 -0.69 -1.10
CA GLY A 30 -17.57 -1.63 -2.20
C GLY A 30 -16.39 -1.81 -3.18
N ARG A 31 -15.21 -1.26 -2.88
CA ARG A 31 -13.99 -1.45 -3.68
C ARG A 31 -12.83 -1.96 -2.79
N PRO A 32 -12.02 -2.93 -3.26
CA PRO A 32 -10.87 -3.42 -2.50
C PRO A 32 -9.92 -2.28 -2.07
N ILE A 33 -9.32 -2.37 -0.86
CA ILE A 33 -8.32 -1.37 -0.45
C ILE A 33 -7.16 -1.27 -1.45
N LEU A 34 -6.82 -2.37 -2.11
CA LEU A 34 -5.85 -2.41 -3.21
C LEU A 34 -6.23 -1.45 -4.35
N TRP A 35 -7.52 -1.40 -4.73
CA TRP A 35 -8.01 -0.47 -5.74
C TRP A 35 -7.79 0.98 -5.31
N HIS A 36 -8.10 1.33 -4.06
CA HIS A 36 -7.86 2.68 -3.53
C HIS A 36 -6.38 3.06 -3.59
N ILE A 37 -5.48 2.15 -3.21
CA ILE A 37 -4.03 2.35 -3.29
C ILE A 37 -3.61 2.60 -4.75
N MET A 38 -4.11 1.80 -5.69
CA MET A 38 -3.80 1.97 -7.12
C MET A 38 -4.30 3.32 -7.65
N LYS A 39 -5.51 3.76 -7.25
CA LYS A 39 -6.06 5.08 -7.63
C LYS A 39 -5.22 6.25 -7.09
N ILE A 40 -4.67 6.15 -5.86
CA ILE A 40 -3.75 7.15 -5.31
C ILE A 40 -2.53 7.32 -6.23
N TYR A 41 -1.88 6.24 -6.65
CA TYR A 41 -0.72 6.31 -7.53
C TYR A 41 -1.08 6.76 -8.95
N ALA A 42 -2.19 6.23 -9.49
CA ALA A 42 -2.67 6.56 -10.83
C ALA A 42 -3.03 8.05 -10.98
N HIS A 43 -3.55 8.69 -9.92
CA HIS A 43 -3.80 10.13 -9.90
C HIS A 43 -2.56 10.97 -10.24
N TYR A 44 -1.37 10.48 -9.89
CA TYR A 44 -0.09 11.11 -10.22
C TYR A 44 0.58 10.53 -11.47
N GLY A 45 -0.15 9.76 -12.29
CA GLY A 45 0.34 9.20 -13.56
C GLY A 45 1.18 7.92 -13.42
N PHE A 46 1.21 7.27 -12.24
CA PHE A 46 1.89 6.00 -12.04
C PHE A 46 0.92 4.85 -12.28
N ASN A 47 0.77 4.42 -13.54
CA ASN A 47 -0.25 3.47 -14.01
C ASN A 47 0.25 2.04 -14.17
N ASN A 48 1.52 1.74 -13.84
CA ASN A 48 2.12 0.42 -14.01
C ASN A 48 2.39 -0.21 -12.64
N PHE A 49 1.65 -1.27 -12.32
CA PHE A 49 1.66 -1.93 -11.03
C PHE A 49 2.28 -3.31 -11.09
N VAL A 50 3.02 -3.69 -10.05
CA VAL A 50 3.52 -5.06 -9.82
C VAL A 50 3.01 -5.50 -8.44
N LEU A 51 2.03 -6.40 -8.42
CA LEU A 51 1.45 -6.92 -7.20
C LEU A 51 2.24 -8.15 -6.74
N CYS A 52 2.92 -8.03 -5.60
CA CYS A 52 3.73 -9.10 -5.01
C CYS A 52 2.84 -10.05 -4.21
N LEU A 53 2.36 -11.11 -4.86
CA LEU A 53 1.35 -12.04 -4.34
C LEU A 53 1.97 -13.09 -3.40
N GLY A 54 1.14 -13.60 -2.48
CA GLY A 54 1.45 -14.67 -1.57
C GLY A 54 0.18 -15.35 -1.06
N TYR A 55 -0.18 -15.12 0.21
CA TYR A 55 -1.39 -15.70 0.79
C TYR A 55 -2.63 -15.35 -0.05
N ARG A 56 -3.38 -16.39 -0.46
CA ARG A 56 -4.57 -16.28 -1.31
C ARG A 56 -4.37 -15.42 -2.58
N GLY A 57 -3.16 -15.42 -3.14
CA GLY A 57 -2.83 -14.64 -4.34
C GLY A 57 -3.65 -15.03 -5.58
N ASN A 58 -4.20 -16.26 -5.62
CA ASN A 58 -5.14 -16.69 -6.66
C ASN A 58 -6.41 -15.82 -6.68
N MET A 59 -6.95 -15.43 -5.54
CA MET A 59 -8.14 -14.56 -5.47
C MET A 59 -7.86 -13.17 -6.04
N ILE A 60 -6.64 -12.64 -5.82
CA ILE A 60 -6.23 -11.37 -6.45
C ILE A 60 -6.11 -11.54 -7.98
N LYS A 61 -5.57 -12.67 -8.45
CA LYS A 61 -5.53 -12.98 -9.89
C LYS A 61 -6.93 -13.07 -10.48
N GLU A 62 -7.84 -13.77 -9.83
CA GLU A 62 -9.25 -13.89 -10.25
C GLU A 62 -9.93 -12.53 -10.33
N TYR A 63 -9.73 -11.67 -9.33
CA TYR A 63 -10.27 -10.30 -9.32
C TYR A 63 -9.88 -9.52 -10.58
N PHE A 64 -8.59 -9.53 -10.96
CA PHE A 64 -8.12 -8.80 -12.14
C PHE A 64 -8.48 -9.51 -13.46
N LEU A 65 -8.52 -10.84 -13.50
CA LEU A 65 -8.95 -11.58 -14.69
C LEU A 65 -10.42 -11.33 -15.03
N GLN A 66 -11.25 -11.12 -14.01
CA GLN A 66 -12.69 -10.86 -14.17
C GLN A 66 -13.02 -9.37 -14.16
N TYR A 67 -12.02 -8.48 -14.04
CA TYR A 67 -12.23 -7.04 -13.79
C TYR A 67 -13.14 -6.40 -14.82
N GLU A 68 -12.90 -6.64 -16.11
CA GLU A 68 -13.72 -6.10 -17.22
C GLU A 68 -15.19 -6.57 -17.13
N ALA A 69 -15.38 -7.87 -16.89
CA ALA A 69 -16.72 -8.46 -16.81
C ALA A 69 -17.52 -8.00 -15.58
N MET A 70 -16.82 -7.66 -14.48
CA MET A 70 -17.47 -7.23 -13.24
C MET A 70 -17.74 -5.73 -13.19
N ASN A 71 -17.13 -4.94 -14.08
CA ASN A 71 -17.27 -3.48 -14.09
C ASN A 71 -17.93 -2.93 -15.36
N ASN A 72 -18.27 -3.79 -16.33
CA ASN A 72 -18.97 -3.40 -17.56
C ASN A 72 -20.14 -4.32 -17.86
N ASP A 73 -21.15 -3.81 -18.55
CA ASP A 73 -22.11 -4.65 -19.24
C ASP A 73 -21.40 -5.41 -20.39
N PHE A 74 -21.79 -6.65 -20.61
CA PHE A 74 -21.22 -7.44 -21.70
C PHE A 74 -22.25 -8.39 -22.32
N SER A 75 -22.06 -8.72 -23.58
CA SER A 75 -22.76 -9.79 -24.28
C SER A 75 -21.82 -10.98 -24.46
N ILE A 76 -22.35 -12.19 -24.23
CA ILE A 76 -21.63 -13.43 -24.44
C ILE A 76 -22.35 -14.32 -25.43
N SER A 77 -21.67 -14.84 -26.44
CA SER A 77 -22.20 -15.86 -27.34
C SER A 77 -21.86 -17.25 -26.78
N LEU A 78 -22.90 -18.02 -26.47
CA LEU A 78 -22.77 -19.39 -25.98
C LEU A 78 -22.73 -20.36 -27.17
N GLY A 79 -21.81 -21.32 -27.18
CA GLY A 79 -21.67 -22.33 -28.24
C GLY A 79 -20.22 -22.69 -28.53
N GLN A 80 -19.91 -23.03 -29.80
CA GLN A 80 -18.58 -23.53 -30.19
C GLN A 80 -17.48 -22.46 -30.14
N SER A 81 -17.82 -21.19 -30.31
CA SER A 81 -16.89 -20.07 -30.12
C SER A 81 -17.44 -19.13 -29.06
N HIS A 82 -16.82 -19.12 -27.87
CA HIS A 82 -17.16 -18.15 -26.84
C HIS A 82 -16.54 -16.80 -27.22
N SER A 83 -17.39 -15.83 -27.56
CA SER A 83 -16.98 -14.44 -27.76
C SER A 83 -17.64 -13.55 -26.71
N ILE A 84 -16.86 -12.68 -26.08
CA ILE A 84 -17.34 -11.68 -25.14
C ILE A 84 -17.16 -10.31 -25.78
N SER A 85 -18.19 -9.48 -25.74
CA SER A 85 -18.17 -8.08 -26.18
C SER A 85 -18.58 -7.21 -25.00
N PHE A 86 -17.66 -6.38 -24.50
CA PHE A 86 -17.91 -5.43 -23.43
C PHE A 86 -18.59 -4.17 -23.97
N HIS A 87 -19.55 -3.61 -23.20
CA HIS A 87 -20.32 -2.41 -23.53
C HIS A 87 -20.06 -1.35 -22.47
N GLY A 88 -19.19 -0.41 -22.75
CA GLY A 88 -18.86 0.66 -21.85
C GLY A 88 -17.37 0.77 -21.55
N ASN A 89 -17.05 1.72 -20.71
CA ASN A 89 -15.70 2.03 -20.25
C ASN A 89 -15.73 2.21 -18.74
N HIS A 90 -14.63 1.93 -18.07
CA HIS A 90 -14.42 2.22 -16.66
C HIS A 90 -13.20 3.13 -16.47
N ASP A 91 -13.10 3.76 -15.30
CA ASP A 91 -12.07 4.78 -15.00
C ASP A 91 -10.65 4.22 -14.88
N GLU A 92 -10.49 2.89 -14.86
CA GLU A 92 -9.21 2.20 -14.71
C GLU A 92 -8.60 1.78 -16.06
N GLN A 93 -9.17 2.21 -17.17
CA GLN A 93 -8.58 2.00 -18.50
C GLN A 93 -7.19 2.63 -18.56
N GLY A 94 -6.21 1.84 -19.00
CA GLY A 94 -4.80 2.27 -19.05
C GLY A 94 -3.98 1.91 -17.80
N LEU A 95 -4.57 1.29 -16.77
CA LEU A 95 -3.80 0.66 -15.71
C LEU A 95 -3.23 -0.69 -16.18
N ASN A 96 -1.93 -0.88 -15.97
CA ASN A 96 -1.23 -2.12 -16.29
C ASN A 96 -0.87 -2.85 -14.99
N VAL A 97 -1.34 -4.07 -14.83
CA VAL A 97 -1.16 -4.84 -13.59
C VAL A 97 -0.40 -6.14 -13.87
N THR A 98 0.78 -6.26 -13.29
CA THR A 98 1.57 -7.49 -13.26
C THR A 98 1.30 -8.24 -11.96
N LEU A 99 0.83 -9.48 -12.04
CA LEU A 99 0.49 -10.33 -10.91
C LEU A 99 1.65 -11.31 -10.65
N ALA A 100 2.61 -10.88 -9.80
CA ALA A 100 3.84 -11.60 -9.54
C ALA A 100 3.66 -12.58 -8.35
N ASP A 101 3.72 -13.88 -8.61
CA ASP A 101 3.78 -14.87 -7.53
C ASP A 101 5.15 -14.81 -6.84
N THR A 102 5.15 -14.37 -5.60
CA THR A 102 6.38 -14.26 -4.79
C THR A 102 6.49 -15.33 -3.71
N GLY A 103 5.48 -16.22 -3.60
CA GLY A 103 5.44 -17.37 -2.70
C GLY A 103 4.79 -17.07 -1.34
N LEU A 104 4.20 -18.11 -0.76
CA LEU A 104 3.39 -18.02 0.46
C LEU A 104 4.20 -17.55 1.68
N HIS A 105 5.39 -18.11 1.88
CA HIS A 105 6.21 -17.90 3.08
C HIS A 105 7.31 -16.85 2.90
N THR A 106 7.33 -16.15 1.77
CA THR A 106 8.31 -15.11 1.49
C THR A 106 8.01 -13.86 2.29
N MET A 107 9.05 -13.28 2.92
CA MET A 107 8.94 -12.03 3.68
C MET A 107 9.00 -10.80 2.77
N THR A 108 8.76 -9.61 3.33
CA THR A 108 8.60 -8.35 2.58
C THR A 108 9.74 -8.03 1.63
N GLY A 109 10.98 -8.09 2.09
CA GLY A 109 12.19 -7.88 1.26
C GLY A 109 12.36 -8.97 0.21
N GLY A 110 12.13 -10.24 0.59
CA GLY A 110 12.19 -11.35 -0.35
C GLY A 110 11.16 -11.24 -1.49
N ARG A 111 9.96 -10.66 -1.23
CA ARG A 111 8.97 -10.39 -2.28
C ARG A 111 9.47 -9.36 -3.28
N VAL A 112 10.05 -8.27 -2.78
CA VAL A 112 10.66 -7.25 -3.65
C VAL A 112 11.77 -7.87 -4.50
N GLN A 113 12.65 -8.68 -3.90
CA GLN A 113 13.73 -9.36 -4.62
C GLN A 113 13.19 -10.29 -5.72
N LYS A 114 12.19 -11.13 -5.43
CA LYS A 114 11.59 -12.02 -6.44
C LYS A 114 10.89 -11.28 -7.57
N ALA A 115 10.31 -10.12 -7.28
CA ALA A 115 9.65 -9.27 -8.26
C ALA A 115 10.62 -8.32 -8.99
N ALA A 116 11.90 -8.28 -8.62
CA ALA A 116 12.91 -7.37 -9.17
C ALA A 116 13.08 -7.47 -10.69
N LYS A 117 12.80 -8.64 -11.27
CA LYS A 117 12.81 -8.86 -12.74
C LYS A 117 11.82 -7.97 -13.52
N TYR A 118 10.87 -7.35 -12.83
CA TYR A 118 9.90 -6.43 -13.43
C TYR A 118 10.31 -4.95 -13.29
N ILE A 119 11.45 -4.65 -12.64
CA ILE A 119 12.01 -3.30 -12.55
C ILE A 119 12.70 -2.98 -13.88
N ASP A 120 12.18 -2.00 -14.59
CA ASP A 120 12.66 -1.54 -15.91
C ASP A 120 13.37 -0.17 -15.86
N ASP A 121 13.28 0.54 -14.74
CA ASP A 121 13.89 1.85 -14.49
C ASP A 121 14.92 1.78 -13.36
N ASP A 122 15.73 2.83 -13.20
CA ASP A 122 16.61 2.98 -12.04
C ASP A 122 15.85 3.20 -10.73
N LEU A 123 14.67 3.80 -10.81
CA LEU A 123 13.79 4.04 -9.68
C LEU A 123 12.51 3.22 -9.79
N PHE A 124 12.02 2.76 -8.66
CA PHE A 124 10.69 2.17 -8.53
C PHE A 124 10.02 2.61 -7.23
N LEU A 125 8.69 2.51 -7.22
CA LEU A 125 7.87 2.81 -6.05
C LEU A 125 7.51 1.51 -5.33
N LEU A 126 7.45 1.54 -4.00
CA LEU A 126 7.04 0.40 -3.19
C LEU A 126 6.04 0.86 -2.14
N THR A 127 4.99 0.08 -1.91
CA THR A 127 4.05 0.31 -0.81
C THR A 127 3.47 -1.00 -0.29
N TYR A 128 2.82 -0.93 0.87
CA TYR A 128 2.04 -2.03 1.43
C TYR A 128 0.64 -2.07 0.82
N GLY A 129 0.02 -3.26 0.82
CA GLY A 129 -1.32 -3.48 0.24
C GLY A 129 -2.48 -3.23 1.21
N ASP A 130 -2.28 -2.43 2.27
CA ASP A 130 -3.23 -2.27 3.36
C ASP A 130 -3.32 -0.85 3.96
N GLY A 131 -2.59 0.12 3.41
CA GLY A 131 -2.58 1.50 3.87
C GLY A 131 -2.99 2.50 2.79
N VAL A 132 -3.85 3.46 3.17
CA VAL A 132 -4.29 4.59 2.32
C VAL A 132 -3.82 5.91 2.89
N ALA A 133 -3.53 6.88 2.01
CA ALA A 133 -3.01 8.19 2.38
C ALA A 133 -3.35 9.25 1.33
N ASP A 134 -3.29 10.53 1.73
CA ASP A 134 -3.34 11.67 0.82
C ASP A 134 -1.94 12.19 0.43
N VAL A 135 -0.95 11.31 0.44
CA VAL A 135 0.44 11.62 0.08
C VAL A 135 0.53 12.06 -1.38
N ASP A 136 1.14 13.22 -1.60
CA ASP A 136 1.50 13.69 -2.94
C ASP A 136 2.69 12.88 -3.47
N ILE A 137 2.39 11.85 -4.28
CA ILE A 137 3.41 10.95 -4.84
C ILE A 137 4.35 11.70 -5.79
N GLY A 138 3.85 12.72 -6.48
CA GLY A 138 4.68 13.57 -7.36
C GLY A 138 5.76 14.32 -6.56
N LYS A 139 5.36 14.93 -5.44
CA LYS A 139 6.32 15.60 -4.54
C LYS A 139 7.27 14.62 -3.88
N LEU A 140 6.79 13.45 -3.47
CA LEU A 140 7.61 12.40 -2.89
C LEU A 140 8.72 11.95 -3.86
N VAL A 141 8.41 11.73 -5.13
CA VAL A 141 9.37 11.36 -6.18
C VAL A 141 10.38 12.49 -6.43
N ASN A 142 9.89 13.74 -6.51
CA ASN A 142 10.78 14.89 -6.70
C ASN A 142 11.74 15.09 -5.50
N PHE A 143 11.24 14.89 -4.29
CA PHE A 143 12.06 14.91 -3.07
C PHE A 143 13.15 13.83 -3.13
N HIS A 144 12.81 12.59 -3.51
CA HIS A 144 13.79 11.52 -3.67
C HIS A 144 14.89 11.91 -4.66
N ARG A 145 14.52 12.46 -5.80
CA ARG A 145 15.49 12.88 -6.82
C ARG A 145 16.43 13.99 -6.35
N SER A 146 15.97 14.85 -5.42
CA SER A 146 16.74 16.01 -4.96
C SER A 146 17.93 15.66 -4.06
N HIS A 147 17.89 14.54 -3.34
CA HIS A 147 18.91 14.20 -2.35
C HIS A 147 19.92 13.13 -2.80
N GLY A 148 19.65 12.41 -3.89
CA GLY A 148 20.57 11.44 -4.48
C GLY A 148 20.88 10.19 -3.63
N LYS A 149 20.04 9.87 -2.62
CA LYS A 149 20.17 8.67 -1.79
C LYS A 149 19.40 7.50 -2.38
N LEU A 150 19.65 6.28 -1.87
CA LEU A 150 19.07 5.06 -2.43
C LEU A 150 17.60 4.86 -2.08
N ALA A 151 17.14 5.37 -0.95
CA ALA A 151 15.78 5.15 -0.47
C ALA A 151 15.18 6.41 0.17
N THR A 152 13.90 6.64 -0.14
CA THR A 152 13.02 7.55 0.59
C THR A 152 11.84 6.76 1.13
N LEU A 153 11.51 6.94 2.39
CA LEU A 153 10.25 6.50 2.98
C LEU A 153 9.37 7.70 3.34
N THR A 154 8.07 7.53 3.27
CA THR A 154 7.14 8.51 3.84
C THR A 154 7.03 8.29 5.34
N ALA A 155 7.31 9.35 6.10
CA ALA A 155 7.19 9.37 7.56
C ALA A 155 5.95 10.16 7.97
N MET A 156 5.17 9.62 8.91
CA MET A 156 3.98 10.26 9.48
C MET A 156 4.06 10.31 11.00
N ARG A 157 3.29 11.18 11.62
CA ARG A 157 3.13 11.21 13.09
C ARG A 157 1.94 10.34 13.48
N PRO A 158 2.16 9.18 14.13
CA PRO A 158 1.07 8.31 14.56
C PRO A 158 0.24 8.98 15.64
N SER A 159 -1.09 8.80 15.59
CA SER A 159 -1.94 9.18 16.72
C SER A 159 -1.79 8.16 17.85
N SER A 160 -1.70 8.64 19.09
CA SER A 160 -1.73 7.75 20.24
C SER A 160 -3.05 6.97 20.27
N ARG A 161 -3.01 5.71 20.71
CA ARG A 161 -4.24 4.92 20.94
C ARG A 161 -4.91 5.29 22.27
N TYR A 162 -4.21 6.00 23.13
CA TYR A 162 -4.61 6.36 24.51
C TYR A 162 -4.58 7.87 24.71
N GLY A 163 -5.34 8.32 25.69
CA GLY A 163 -5.14 9.66 26.27
C GLY A 163 -3.75 9.75 26.89
N MET A 164 -3.03 10.83 26.61
CA MET A 164 -1.70 11.08 27.18
C MET A 164 -1.80 12.04 28.35
N LEU A 165 -1.02 11.77 29.39
CA LEU A 165 -0.99 12.53 30.62
C LEU A 165 0.39 13.16 30.82
N GLU A 166 0.41 14.43 31.19
CA GLU A 166 1.59 15.06 31.77
C GLU A 166 1.39 15.11 33.29
N LEU A 167 2.31 14.50 34.03
CA LEU A 167 2.23 14.40 35.48
C LEU A 167 3.34 15.25 36.12
N ASN A 168 3.05 15.88 37.23
CA ASN A 168 4.12 16.44 38.09
C ASN A 168 4.74 15.34 38.96
N THR A 169 5.75 15.68 39.74
CA THR A 169 6.48 14.76 40.64
C THR A 169 5.61 14.19 41.78
N GLN A 170 4.43 14.74 42.01
CA GLN A 170 3.46 14.30 43.03
C GLN A 170 2.33 13.46 42.43
N GLY A 171 2.36 13.18 41.11
CA GLY A 171 1.34 12.39 40.42
C GLY A 171 0.09 13.16 40.02
N LEU A 172 0.06 14.50 40.17
CA LEU A 172 -1.05 15.34 39.70
C LEU A 172 -0.97 15.47 38.18
N VAL A 173 -2.13 15.29 37.52
CA VAL A 173 -2.28 15.49 36.07
C VAL A 173 -2.24 16.99 35.78
N GLN A 174 -1.19 17.41 35.08
CA GLN A 174 -1.02 18.81 34.63
C GLN A 174 -1.68 19.04 33.26
N ARG A 175 -1.69 18.01 32.44
CA ARG A 175 -2.32 18.04 31.11
C ARG A 175 -2.88 16.67 30.74
N PHE A 176 -4.05 16.67 30.13
CA PHE A 176 -4.66 15.53 29.49
C PHE A 176 -4.86 15.85 28.02
N ALA A 177 -4.43 14.95 27.12
CA ALA A 177 -4.67 15.06 25.69
C ALA A 177 -5.22 13.73 25.18
N GLU A 178 -6.44 13.73 24.67
CA GLU A 178 -7.06 12.54 24.06
C GLU A 178 -6.44 12.27 22.69
N LYS A 179 -5.81 11.11 22.54
CA LYS A 179 -5.21 10.60 21.30
C LYS A 179 -4.36 11.64 20.54
N PRO A 180 -3.42 12.32 21.20
CA PRO A 180 -2.58 13.32 20.51
C PRO A 180 -1.68 12.64 19.47
N LYS A 181 -1.22 13.42 18.49
CA LYS A 181 -0.13 12.96 17.60
C LYS A 181 1.12 12.73 18.45
N ALA A 182 1.82 11.60 18.22
CA ALA A 182 3.09 11.33 18.90
C ALA A 182 4.17 12.34 18.49
N GLU A 183 5.15 12.58 19.37
CA GLU A 183 6.30 13.44 19.04
C GLU A 183 7.25 12.76 18.01
N GLY A 184 7.27 11.42 17.96
CA GLY A 184 8.10 10.64 17.05
C GLY A 184 7.46 10.46 15.67
N TRP A 185 8.32 10.10 14.71
CA TRP A 185 7.91 9.74 13.35
C TRP A 185 7.84 8.22 13.20
N ALA A 186 6.87 7.74 12.44
CA ALA A 186 6.72 6.34 12.05
C ALA A 186 6.69 6.20 10.52
N SER A 187 7.09 5.04 10.01
CA SER A 187 7.00 4.74 8.59
C SER A 187 5.55 4.53 8.17
N ALA A 188 5.11 5.25 7.15
CA ALA A 188 3.82 5.07 6.48
C ALA A 188 3.93 4.16 5.23
N GLY A 189 5.10 3.62 4.94
CA GLY A 189 5.35 3.02 3.64
C GLY A 189 5.53 4.09 2.56
N PHE A 190 4.93 3.91 1.36
CA PHE A 190 5.07 4.85 0.24
C PHE A 190 6.53 5.22 -0.01
N PHE A 191 7.29 4.22 -0.47
CA PHE A 191 8.72 4.37 -0.72
C PHE A 191 9.01 4.79 -2.15
N VAL A 192 10.09 5.55 -2.34
CA VAL A 192 10.81 5.67 -3.61
C VAL A 192 12.18 5.05 -3.44
N LEU A 193 12.50 4.10 -4.29
CA LEU A 193 13.68 3.26 -4.15
C LEU A 193 14.49 3.26 -5.44
N HIS A 194 15.82 3.42 -5.32
CA HIS A 194 16.74 3.16 -6.39
C HIS A 194 16.99 1.65 -6.50
N ARG A 195 17.12 1.10 -7.70
CA ARG A 195 17.33 -0.35 -7.94
C ARG A 195 18.50 -0.97 -7.17
N LYS A 196 19.51 -0.19 -6.80
CA LYS A 196 20.62 -0.64 -5.95
C LYS A 196 20.19 -1.08 -4.55
N VAL A 197 18.97 -0.73 -4.10
CA VAL A 197 18.41 -1.26 -2.85
C VAL A 197 18.26 -2.79 -2.90
N LEU A 198 18.20 -3.39 -4.08
CA LEU A 198 18.17 -4.84 -4.25
C LEU A 198 19.44 -5.53 -3.71
N GLU A 199 20.58 -4.85 -3.64
CA GLU A 199 21.85 -5.34 -3.06
C GLU A 199 21.77 -5.52 -1.54
N TYR A 200 20.75 -4.97 -0.90
CA TYR A 200 20.46 -5.07 0.53
C TYR A 200 19.51 -6.23 0.88
N LEU A 201 18.98 -6.95 -0.12
CA LEU A 201 17.96 -7.99 0.07
C LEU A 201 18.59 -9.39 0.08
N ASP A 202 18.46 -10.10 1.19
CA ASP A 202 19.11 -11.38 1.45
C ASP A 202 18.12 -12.57 1.38
N GLY A 203 17.52 -12.80 0.19
CA GLY A 203 16.71 -14.00 -0.08
C GLY A 203 15.29 -13.96 0.46
N PRO A 204 14.59 -15.11 0.43
CA PRO A 204 13.14 -15.18 0.70
C PRO A 204 12.74 -14.82 2.13
N SER A 205 13.61 -15.03 3.12
CA SER A 205 13.38 -14.71 4.53
C SER A 205 13.67 -13.26 4.91
N CYS A 206 14.14 -12.45 3.95
CA CYS A 206 14.47 -11.05 4.16
C CYS A 206 13.22 -10.24 4.53
N VAL A 207 13.23 -9.64 5.72
CA VAL A 207 12.24 -8.68 6.19
C VAL A 207 12.75 -7.29 5.84
N PHE A 208 12.08 -6.58 4.93
CA PHE A 208 12.54 -5.29 4.38
C PHE A 208 12.74 -4.23 5.46
N GLU A 209 11.87 -4.22 6.46
CA GLU A 209 11.85 -3.28 7.59
C GLU A 209 12.98 -3.52 8.59
N GLN A 210 13.41 -4.77 8.73
CA GLN A 210 14.57 -5.20 9.50
C GLN A 210 15.76 -5.31 8.56
N GLY A 211 16.97 -5.40 8.96
CA GLY A 211 18.13 -5.52 8.06
C GLY A 211 18.23 -4.46 6.94
N PRO A 212 17.52 -4.56 5.81
CA PRO A 212 17.65 -3.62 4.67
C PRO A 212 17.46 -2.16 5.04
N LEU A 213 16.32 -1.76 5.63
CA LEU A 213 16.08 -0.37 6.01
C LEU A 213 17.05 0.10 7.11
N GLU A 214 17.40 -0.77 8.07
CA GLU A 214 18.37 -0.46 9.12
C GLU A 214 19.78 -0.25 8.55
N ARG A 215 20.20 -1.07 7.57
CA ARG A 215 21.48 -0.91 6.87
C ARG A 215 21.50 0.38 6.06
N LEU A 216 20.47 0.66 5.28
CA LEU A 216 20.32 1.90 4.53
C LEU A 216 20.38 3.14 5.45
N ALA A 217 19.76 3.07 6.64
CA ALA A 217 19.81 4.15 7.62
C ALA A 217 21.23 4.35 8.17
N ARG A 218 21.93 3.27 8.58
CA ARG A 218 23.30 3.33 9.08
C ARG A 218 24.30 3.86 8.03
N GLU A 219 24.05 3.56 6.76
CA GLU A 219 24.88 4.00 5.64
C GLU A 219 24.48 5.39 5.10
N ASN A 220 23.56 6.09 5.78
CA ASN A 220 23.02 7.39 5.36
C ASN A 220 22.43 7.37 3.94
N GLN A 221 21.80 6.24 3.56
CA GLN A 221 21.14 6.03 2.27
C GLN A 221 19.60 6.04 2.36
N LEU A 222 19.04 6.22 3.56
CA LEU A 222 17.61 6.33 3.81
C LEU A 222 17.24 7.75 4.25
N VAL A 223 16.26 8.36 3.57
CA VAL A 223 15.75 9.70 3.90
C VAL A 223 14.24 9.63 4.14
N ALA A 224 13.74 10.42 5.10
CA ALA A 224 12.33 10.49 5.41
C ALA A 224 11.69 11.71 4.74
N TYR A 225 10.63 11.46 3.94
CA TYR A 225 9.71 12.48 3.47
C TYR A 225 8.62 12.67 4.53
N GLN A 226 8.60 13.83 5.18
CA GLN A 226 7.64 14.12 6.25
C GLN A 226 6.27 14.42 5.66
N HIS A 227 5.26 13.68 6.12
CA HIS A 227 3.87 13.81 5.71
C HIS A 227 2.99 14.09 6.94
N ASP A 228 2.39 15.27 6.98
CA ASP A 228 1.50 15.70 8.08
C ASP A 228 0.01 15.49 7.77
N GLY A 229 -0.33 14.97 6.58
CA GLY A 229 -1.67 14.69 6.11
C GLY A 229 -2.27 13.41 6.68
N PHE A 230 -3.20 12.83 5.94
CA PHE A 230 -3.89 11.61 6.30
C PHE A 230 -3.06 10.38 5.92
N PHE A 231 -2.89 9.46 6.85
CA PHE A 231 -2.46 8.09 6.62
C PHE A 231 -3.22 7.16 7.55
N PHE A 232 -3.68 6.02 7.02
CA PHE A 232 -4.34 5.02 7.82
C PHE A 232 -4.12 3.62 7.26
N ALA A 233 -3.67 2.69 8.12
CA ALA A 233 -3.53 1.28 7.79
C ALA A 233 -4.74 0.51 8.32
N MET A 234 -5.24 -0.44 7.52
CA MET A 234 -6.38 -1.29 7.87
C MET A 234 -5.87 -2.61 8.50
N ASP A 235 -5.51 -2.58 9.76
CA ASP A 235 -4.90 -3.73 10.45
C ASP A 235 -5.89 -4.57 11.29
N THR A 236 -6.98 -3.93 11.74
CA THR A 236 -7.99 -4.53 12.60
C THR A 236 -9.40 -4.27 12.05
N TYR A 237 -10.38 -5.05 12.51
CA TYR A 237 -11.78 -4.86 12.14
C TYR A 237 -12.32 -3.46 12.49
N ARG A 238 -11.86 -2.87 13.60
CA ARG A 238 -12.19 -1.49 13.97
C ARG A 238 -11.67 -0.47 12.96
N GLU A 239 -10.47 -0.68 12.45
CA GLU A 239 -9.87 0.19 11.44
C GLU A 239 -10.57 0.06 10.09
N TYR A 240 -10.99 -1.15 9.73
CA TYR A 240 -11.87 -1.43 8.60
C TYR A 240 -13.20 -0.65 8.71
N GLN A 241 -13.89 -0.75 9.85
CA GLN A 241 -15.13 -0.01 10.08
C GLN A 241 -14.92 1.50 9.96
N TYR A 242 -13.85 2.03 10.56
CA TYR A 242 -13.53 3.45 10.50
C TYR A 242 -13.29 3.95 9.07
N LEU A 243 -12.58 3.19 8.23
CA LEU A 243 -12.36 3.57 6.83
C LEU A 243 -13.67 3.55 6.02
N ASN A 244 -14.56 2.57 6.26
CA ASN A 244 -15.89 2.56 5.65
C ASN A 244 -16.75 3.73 6.11
N GLU A 245 -16.75 4.08 7.41
CA GLU A 245 -17.45 5.27 7.91
C GLU A 245 -16.98 6.56 7.22
N LEU A 246 -15.66 6.72 6.99
CA LEU A 246 -15.13 7.87 6.27
C LEU A 246 -15.60 7.90 4.81
N TRP A 247 -15.66 6.74 4.17
CA TRP A 247 -16.16 6.61 2.80
C TRP A 247 -17.63 6.96 2.69
N ASP A 248 -18.47 6.42 3.57
CA ASP A 248 -19.93 6.61 3.59
C ASP A 248 -20.32 8.07 3.88
N ARG A 249 -19.49 8.81 4.61
CA ARG A 249 -19.66 10.27 4.80
C ARG A 249 -19.37 11.10 3.55
N GLY A 250 -18.86 10.47 2.46
CA GLY A 250 -18.60 11.10 1.18
C GLY A 250 -17.32 11.94 1.09
N THR A 251 -16.52 11.98 2.15
CA THR A 251 -15.28 12.78 2.19
C THR A 251 -14.08 11.99 2.73
N PRO A 252 -13.75 10.81 2.15
CA PRO A 252 -12.58 10.07 2.59
C PRO A 252 -11.30 10.83 2.23
N PRO A 253 -10.41 11.14 3.20
CA PRO A 253 -9.27 12.04 2.97
C PRO A 253 -8.29 11.54 1.90
N TRP A 254 -8.19 10.22 1.70
CA TRP A 254 -7.31 9.62 0.70
C TRP A 254 -7.87 9.62 -0.72
N LYS A 255 -9.16 9.95 -0.92
CA LYS A 255 -9.76 10.05 -2.25
C LYS A 255 -9.37 11.38 -2.88
N ILE A 256 -8.16 11.43 -3.41
CA ILE A 256 -7.58 12.62 -4.07
C ILE A 256 -7.85 12.67 -5.58
N TRP A 257 -8.45 11.62 -6.12
CA TRP A 257 -8.88 11.56 -7.52
C TRP A 257 -10.35 11.98 -7.67
N SER A 258 -10.71 12.40 -8.84
CA SER A 258 -12.08 12.76 -9.24
C SER A 258 -12.98 11.54 -9.37
#